data_6241d56a4d1bf0ba7c86a133531aa1f2
#
_entry.id   6241d56a4d1bf0ba7c86a133531aa1f2
#
_cell.length_a   1.000
_cell.length_b   1.000
_cell.length_c   1.000
_cell.angle_alpha   90.00
_cell.angle_beta   90.00
_cell.angle_gamma   90.00
#
_symmetry.space_group_name_H-M   'P 1'
#
loop_
_entity.id
_entity.type
_entity.pdbx_description
1 polymer ?
#
loop_
_entity_poly.entity_id
_entity_poly.type
_entity_poly.pdbx_seq_one_letter_code
_entity_poly.pdbx_strand_id
1 'polypeptide(L)'
;MRIREIMTEPVETIAPSLPLDRAAGLMRALRVHHLVVKEGSKPVGLLSAGDLPKPGAADDGGVARDVMSLNVVTVDEGETVRRAANLMRGRSIGCLVATRRGRMAGIVTVSDLLDLLGKGGERRVANPRASLHHRVPHEKQHRGRSW
;
A
#
# COMPACT_ATOMS: atom_id res chain seq x y z
N MET A 1 -0.23 -5.92 -19.76
CA MET A 1 -0.82 -4.97 -18.81
C MET A 1 0.27 -4.26 -18.04
N ARG A 2 0.12 -2.97 -17.89
CA ARG A 2 1.13 -2.14 -17.24
C ARG A 2 0.71 -1.81 -15.83
N ILE A 3 1.71 -1.51 -15.02
CA ILE A 3 1.48 -1.20 -13.62
C ILE A 3 0.50 -0.04 -13.45
N ARG A 4 0.60 0.97 -14.32
CA ARG A 4 -0.29 2.12 -14.21
C ARG A 4 -1.77 1.74 -14.30
N GLU A 5 -2.05 0.58 -14.86
CA GLU A 5 -3.44 0.17 -15.04
C GLU A 5 -4.04 -0.43 -13.78
N ILE A 6 -3.20 -0.83 -12.84
CA ILE A 6 -3.69 -1.46 -11.62
C ILE A 6 -3.27 -0.76 -10.33
N MET A 7 -2.33 0.18 -10.40
CA MET A 7 -1.84 0.83 -9.19
C MET A 7 -2.92 1.72 -8.57
N THR A 8 -2.78 1.95 -7.28
CA THR A 8 -3.67 2.87 -6.57
C THR A 8 -2.99 4.22 -6.48
N GLU A 9 -3.72 5.27 -6.81
CA GLU A 9 -3.19 6.62 -6.71
C GLU A 9 -4.23 7.54 -6.13
N PRO A 10 -3.81 8.60 -5.51
CA PRO A 10 -2.41 9.01 -5.33
C PRO A 10 -1.76 8.22 -4.22
N VAL A 11 -0.46 8.40 -4.08
CA VAL A 11 0.27 7.79 -2.99
C VAL A 11 -0.03 8.56 -1.72
N GLU A 12 -0.39 7.86 -0.66
CA GLU A 12 -0.58 8.50 0.61
C GLU A 12 0.73 8.45 1.37
N THR A 13 1.20 9.60 1.79
CA THR A 13 2.52 9.70 2.41
C THR A 13 2.43 10.30 3.80
N ILE A 14 3.40 9.94 4.63
CA ILE A 14 3.49 10.47 5.98
C ILE A 14 4.94 10.78 6.30
N ALA A 15 5.14 11.57 7.34
CA ALA A 15 6.48 11.87 7.80
C ALA A 15 6.97 10.75 8.74
N PRO A 16 8.28 10.56 8.85
CA PRO A 16 8.80 9.52 9.73
C PRO A 16 8.45 9.75 11.20
N SER A 17 8.18 10.97 11.56
CA SER A 17 7.88 11.31 12.95
C SER A 17 6.40 11.23 13.30
N LEU A 18 5.56 10.80 12.37
CA LEU A 18 4.14 10.72 12.67
C LEU A 18 3.89 9.65 13.73
N PRO A 19 3.15 9.97 14.80
CA PRO A 19 2.83 8.98 15.81
C PRO A 19 2.04 7.82 15.24
N LEU A 20 2.27 6.64 15.77
CA LEU A 20 1.64 5.43 15.23
C LEU A 20 0.12 5.44 15.36
N ASP A 21 -0.41 6.02 16.43
CA ASP A 21 -1.85 6.09 16.56
C ASP A 21 -2.45 7.00 15.48
N ARG A 22 -1.71 8.04 15.09
CA ARG A 22 -2.16 8.92 14.03
C ARG A 22 -2.11 8.20 12.69
N ALA A 23 -1.06 7.39 12.49
CA ALA A 23 -0.94 6.60 11.26
C ALA A 23 -2.09 5.60 11.16
N ALA A 24 -2.44 4.97 12.28
CA ALA A 24 -3.53 4.02 12.29
C ALA A 24 -4.85 4.71 11.94
N GLY A 25 -5.08 5.88 12.50
CA GLY A 25 -6.27 6.65 12.22
C GLY A 25 -6.34 7.04 10.76
N LEU A 26 -5.21 7.42 10.18
CA LEU A 26 -5.15 7.82 8.80
C LEU A 26 -5.47 6.65 7.88
N MET A 27 -4.93 5.48 8.17
CA MET A 27 -5.23 4.30 7.37
C MET A 27 -6.72 3.99 7.40
N ARG A 28 -7.34 4.11 8.56
CA ARG A 28 -8.77 3.87 8.66
C ARG A 28 -9.57 4.90 7.89
N ALA A 29 -9.19 6.16 8.02
CA ALA A 29 -9.92 7.23 7.37
C ALA A 29 -9.82 7.14 5.86
N LEU A 30 -8.66 6.77 5.35
CA LEU A 30 -8.42 6.69 3.92
C LEU A 30 -8.71 5.31 3.37
N ARG A 31 -8.96 4.35 4.24
CA ARG A 31 -9.24 2.97 3.84
C ARG A 31 -8.11 2.36 3.05
N VAL A 32 -6.91 2.58 3.54
CA VAL A 32 -5.71 2.00 2.93
C VAL A 32 -4.99 1.18 3.98
N HIS A 33 -4.16 0.27 3.53
CA HIS A 33 -3.40 -0.60 4.42
C HIS A 33 -1.91 -0.34 4.34
N HIS A 34 -1.50 0.63 3.56
CA HIS A 34 -0.10 0.99 3.41
C HIS A 34 0.03 2.48 3.31
N LEU A 35 1.09 3.01 3.92
CA LEU A 35 1.44 4.41 3.79
C LEU A 35 2.91 4.46 3.44
N VAL A 36 3.27 5.40 2.56
CA VAL A 36 4.67 5.60 2.22
C VAL A 36 5.23 6.65 3.17
N VAL A 37 6.35 6.33 3.79
CA VAL A 37 7.03 7.28 4.66
C VAL A 37 8.05 8.00 3.81
N LYS A 38 7.98 9.33 3.80
CA LYS A 38 8.90 10.08 2.96
C LYS A 38 9.60 11.19 3.71
N GLU A 39 10.78 11.53 3.23
CA GLU A 39 11.50 12.70 3.70
C GLU A 39 11.73 13.55 2.47
N GLY A 40 11.21 14.78 2.49
CA GLY A 40 11.22 15.59 1.29
C GLY A 40 10.36 14.92 0.25
N SER A 41 10.91 14.65 -0.91
CA SER A 41 10.17 13.96 -1.96
C SER A 41 10.60 12.51 -2.10
N LYS A 42 11.41 12.02 -1.18
CA LYS A 42 11.99 10.70 -1.30
C LYS A 42 11.33 9.69 -0.40
N PRO A 43 10.91 8.55 -0.93
CA PRO A 43 10.36 7.51 -0.07
C PRO A 43 11.48 6.86 0.72
N VAL A 44 11.32 6.79 2.04
CA VAL A 44 12.35 6.21 2.89
C VAL A 44 11.86 4.97 3.63
N GLY A 45 10.57 4.70 3.59
CA GLY A 45 10.04 3.52 4.26
C GLY A 45 8.61 3.25 3.86
N LEU A 46 8.13 2.10 4.26
CA LEU A 46 6.74 1.72 4.06
C LEU A 46 6.16 1.28 5.38
N LEU A 47 4.95 1.71 5.66
CA LEU A 47 4.26 1.33 6.86
C LEU A 47 3.01 0.58 6.45
N SER A 48 2.84 -0.64 6.93
CA SER A 48 1.65 -1.41 6.63
C SER A 48 0.79 -1.54 7.88
N ALA A 49 -0.48 -1.87 7.69
CA ALA A 49 -1.38 -2.02 8.81
C ALA A 49 -0.88 -3.07 9.79
N GLY A 50 -0.19 -4.08 9.29
CA GLY A 50 0.35 -5.12 10.17
C GLY A 50 1.48 -4.66 11.06
N ASP A 51 2.09 -3.51 10.74
CA ASP A 51 3.19 -2.99 11.54
C ASP A 51 2.69 -2.19 12.74
N LEU A 52 1.42 -1.89 12.78
CA LEU A 52 0.88 -1.02 13.81
C LEU A 52 0.51 -1.79 15.06
N PRO A 53 0.53 -1.13 16.23
CA PRO A 53 0.09 -1.78 17.44
C PRO A 53 -1.39 -2.13 17.33
N LYS A 54 -1.78 -3.21 17.97
CA LYS A 54 -3.18 -3.59 17.94
C LYS A 54 -3.98 -2.64 18.81
N PRO A 55 -5.24 -2.46 18.48
CA PRO A 55 -6.10 -1.60 19.29
C PRO A 55 -6.08 -2.08 20.73
N GLY A 56 -5.93 -1.17 21.64
CA GLY A 56 -5.92 -1.52 23.04
C GLY A 56 -4.58 -1.94 23.58
N ALA A 57 -3.59 -2.11 22.71
CA ALA A 57 -2.26 -2.41 23.19
C ALA A 57 -1.68 -1.17 23.85
N ALA A 58 -0.80 -1.37 24.77
CA ALA A 58 -0.16 -0.26 25.43
C ALA A 58 0.59 0.55 24.39
N ASP A 59 0.27 1.81 24.35
CA ASP A 59 0.91 2.66 23.37
C ASP A 59 2.09 3.33 24.03
N ASP A 60 3.24 3.13 23.46
CA ASP A 60 4.42 3.72 24.01
C ASP A 60 4.82 4.98 23.30
N GLY A 61 3.98 5.52 22.49
CA GLY A 61 4.29 6.75 21.83
C GLY A 61 5.22 6.62 20.64
N GLY A 62 5.33 5.45 20.09
CA GLY A 62 6.20 5.25 18.95
C GLY A 62 5.75 6.03 17.73
N VAL A 63 6.67 6.20 16.81
CA VAL A 63 6.41 6.92 15.56
C VAL A 63 6.69 6.00 14.39
N ALA A 64 6.28 6.45 13.20
CA ALA A 64 6.39 5.64 11.98
C ALA A 64 7.80 5.10 11.74
N ARG A 65 8.79 5.95 11.98
CA ARG A 65 10.18 5.56 11.77
C ARG A 65 10.55 4.31 12.56
N ASP A 66 9.94 4.11 13.72
CA ASP A 66 10.32 3.02 14.61
C ASP A 66 9.94 1.65 14.08
N VAL A 67 8.90 1.57 13.26
CA VAL A 67 8.40 0.27 12.80
C VAL A 67 8.32 0.13 11.30
N MET A 68 8.63 1.16 10.55
CA MET A 68 8.51 1.09 9.10
C MET A 68 9.50 0.12 8.50
N SER A 69 9.14 -0.45 7.37
CA SER A 69 10.06 -1.28 6.61
C SER A 69 10.94 -0.38 5.78
N LEU A 70 12.23 -0.64 5.78
CA LEU A 70 13.16 0.12 4.96
C LEU A 70 13.30 -0.45 3.57
N ASN A 71 12.62 -1.54 3.31
CA ASN A 71 12.74 -2.23 2.04
C ASN A 71 11.79 -1.62 1.01
N VAL A 72 12.08 -0.38 0.60
CA VAL A 72 11.27 0.32 -0.37
C VAL A 72 11.81 0.07 -1.75
N VAL A 73 10.97 -0.48 -2.60
CA VAL A 73 11.37 -0.76 -3.98
C VAL A 73 10.47 0.05 -4.89
N THR A 74 11.06 0.77 -5.82
CA THR A 74 10.31 1.56 -6.77
C THR A 74 10.34 0.89 -8.14
N VAL A 75 9.33 1.16 -8.93
CA VAL A 75 9.24 0.62 -10.27
C VAL A 75 8.50 1.63 -11.13
N ASP A 76 8.92 1.77 -12.38
CA ASP A 76 8.24 2.72 -13.26
C ASP A 76 6.84 2.22 -13.59
N GLU A 77 5.88 3.12 -13.61
CA GLU A 77 4.49 2.74 -13.86
C GLU A 77 4.28 2.11 -15.22
N GLY A 78 5.21 2.32 -16.14
CA GLY A 78 5.14 1.73 -17.48
C GLY A 78 5.62 0.31 -17.55
N GLU A 79 6.17 -0.21 -16.47
CA GLU A 79 6.61 -1.60 -16.45
C GLU A 79 5.41 -2.52 -16.43
N THR A 80 5.65 -3.78 -16.71
CA THR A 80 4.56 -4.74 -16.79
C THR A 80 4.16 -5.22 -15.41
N VAL A 81 2.93 -5.69 -15.31
CA VAL A 81 2.43 -6.28 -14.08
C VAL A 81 3.24 -7.51 -13.73
N ARG A 82 3.71 -8.25 -14.74
CA ARG A 82 4.55 -9.42 -14.49
C ARG A 82 5.85 -9.00 -13.78
N ARG A 83 6.43 -7.89 -14.21
CA ARG A 83 7.65 -7.40 -13.57
C ARG A 83 7.38 -7.08 -12.10
N ALA A 84 6.24 -6.45 -11.84
CA ALA A 84 5.88 -6.11 -10.46
C ALA A 84 5.76 -7.38 -9.63
N ALA A 85 5.09 -8.40 -10.16
CA ALA A 85 4.91 -9.65 -9.44
C ALA A 85 6.25 -10.31 -9.15
N ASN A 86 7.15 -10.28 -10.12
CA ASN A 86 8.45 -10.90 -9.94
C ASN A 86 9.30 -10.15 -8.92
N LEU A 87 9.20 -8.83 -8.90
CA LEU A 87 9.94 -8.05 -7.91
C LEU A 87 9.41 -8.34 -6.51
N MET A 88 8.11 -8.41 -6.36
CA MET A 88 7.54 -8.68 -5.05
C MET A 88 7.94 -10.06 -4.56
N ARG A 89 7.85 -11.05 -5.45
CA ARG A 89 8.21 -12.40 -5.08
C ARG A 89 9.69 -12.53 -4.79
N GLY A 90 10.51 -11.96 -5.65
CA GLY A 90 11.96 -12.10 -5.49
C GLY A 90 12.50 -11.39 -4.27
N ARG A 91 11.83 -10.33 -3.84
CA ARG A 91 12.29 -9.59 -2.68
C ARG A 91 11.44 -9.83 -1.45
N SER A 92 10.45 -10.69 -1.56
CA SER A 92 9.56 -11.03 -0.45
C SER A 92 8.91 -9.80 0.15
N ILE A 93 8.42 -8.92 -0.73
CA ILE A 93 7.76 -7.70 -0.27
C ILE A 93 6.35 -7.68 -0.84
N GLY A 94 5.47 -6.98 -0.16
CA GLY A 94 4.06 -6.94 -0.55
C GLY A 94 3.59 -5.64 -1.17
N CYS A 95 4.51 -4.71 -1.38
CA CYS A 95 4.12 -3.40 -1.88
C CYS A 95 5.27 -2.78 -2.65
N LEU A 96 4.96 -2.17 -3.78
CA LEU A 96 5.94 -1.44 -4.59
C LEU A 96 5.44 -0.02 -4.75
N VAL A 97 6.37 0.92 -4.82
CA VAL A 97 6.02 2.29 -5.11
C VAL A 97 6.23 2.49 -6.61
N ALA A 98 5.17 2.86 -7.30
CA ALA A 98 5.25 3.10 -8.73
C ALA A 98 5.60 4.56 -8.98
N THR A 99 6.46 4.79 -9.97
CA THR A 99 6.90 6.14 -10.27
C THR A 99 6.49 6.56 -11.68
N ARG A 100 6.34 7.86 -11.84
CA ARG A 100 6.06 8.47 -13.13
C ARG A 100 7.09 9.57 -13.28
N ARG A 101 7.99 9.41 -14.25
CA ARG A 101 9.08 10.36 -14.43
C ARG A 101 9.88 10.57 -13.15
N GLY A 102 10.13 9.45 -12.47
CA GLY A 102 10.94 9.49 -11.27
C GLY A 102 10.24 9.95 -10.01
N ARG A 103 8.97 10.33 -10.09
CA ARG A 103 8.24 10.78 -8.93
C ARG A 103 7.21 9.74 -8.53
N MET A 104 6.92 9.68 -7.24
CA MET A 104 5.93 8.72 -6.75
C MET A 104 4.58 9.00 -7.39
N ALA A 105 3.98 7.99 -7.99
CA ALA A 105 2.71 8.12 -8.67
C ALA A 105 1.63 7.23 -8.07
N GLY A 106 1.99 6.09 -7.56
CA GLY A 106 1.00 5.18 -7.00
C GLY A 106 1.68 4.05 -6.27
N ILE A 107 0.90 3.13 -5.76
CA ILE A 107 1.44 1.93 -5.14
C ILE A 107 0.72 0.71 -5.70
N VAL A 108 1.44 -0.40 -5.72
CA VAL A 108 0.91 -1.68 -6.16
C VAL A 108 1.16 -2.67 -5.05
N THR A 109 0.14 -3.40 -4.66
CA THR A 109 0.26 -4.37 -3.60
C THR A 109 -0.05 -5.76 -4.11
N VAL A 110 0.27 -6.76 -3.32
CA VAL A 110 -0.07 -8.13 -3.63
C VAL A 110 -1.58 -8.26 -3.80
N SER A 111 -2.35 -7.52 -3.01
CA SER A 111 -3.80 -7.56 -3.16
C SER A 111 -4.25 -7.11 -4.54
N ASP A 112 -3.58 -6.12 -5.11
CA ASP A 112 -3.92 -5.66 -6.44
C ASP A 112 -3.71 -6.77 -7.47
N LEU A 113 -2.63 -7.54 -7.29
CA LEU A 113 -2.34 -8.63 -8.20
C LEU A 113 -3.34 -9.76 -8.03
N LEU A 114 -3.70 -10.04 -6.80
CA LEU A 114 -4.67 -11.10 -6.54
C LEU A 114 -6.05 -10.73 -7.08
N ASP A 115 -6.42 -9.46 -6.96
CA ASP A 115 -7.68 -9.00 -7.51
C ASP A 115 -7.70 -9.22 -9.02
N LEU A 116 -6.61 -8.91 -9.67
CA LEU A 116 -6.51 -9.07 -11.10
C LEU A 116 -6.69 -10.53 -11.50
N LEU A 117 -6.00 -11.42 -10.81
CA LEU A 117 -6.08 -12.83 -11.11
C LEU A 117 -7.43 -13.43 -10.73
N GLY A 118 -7.97 -12.97 -9.62
CA GLY A 118 -9.24 -13.49 -9.14
C GLY A 118 -10.38 -13.15 -10.05
N LYS A 119 -10.27 -12.06 -10.79
CA LYS A 119 -11.31 -11.67 -11.72
C LYS A 119 -11.11 -12.28 -13.09
N GLY A 120 -10.18 -13.21 -13.17
CA GLY A 120 -9.99 -13.93 -14.40
C GLY A 120 -9.56 -13.08 -15.57
N GLY A 121 -8.81 -12.06 -15.28
CA GLY A 121 -8.36 -11.18 -16.33
C GLY A 121 -9.38 -10.14 -16.72
N GLU A 122 -10.51 -10.11 -16.03
CA GLU A 122 -11.50 -9.15 -16.30
C GLU A 122 -10.95 -7.76 -16.14
N ARG A 123 -11.36 -6.87 -17.01
CA ARG A 123 -10.81 -5.56 -16.97
C ARG A 123 -11.23 -4.84 -15.77
N ARG A 124 -10.32 -4.19 -15.15
CA ARG A 124 -10.64 -3.39 -14.01
C ARG A 124 -11.27 -2.11 -14.46
N VAL A 125 -12.06 -1.56 -13.59
CA VAL A 125 -12.67 -0.31 -13.87
C VAL A 125 -11.61 0.74 -13.95
N ALA A 126 -11.86 1.72 -14.71
CA ALA A 126 -10.89 2.74 -14.91
C ALA A 126 -10.48 3.46 -13.66
N ASN A 127 -11.37 3.64 -12.72
CA ASN A 127 -11.06 4.42 -11.56
C ASN A 127 -10.60 3.58 -10.40
N PRO A 128 -9.32 3.58 -10.10
CA PRO A 128 -8.80 2.78 -9.01
C PRO A 128 -9.39 3.15 -7.68
N ARG A 129 -9.79 4.41 -7.53
CA ARG A 129 -10.35 4.78 -6.29
C ARG A 129 -11.68 4.18 -6.07
N ALA A 130 -12.46 4.09 -7.11
CA ALA A 130 -13.73 3.45 -7.01
C ALA A 130 -13.55 2.00 -6.63
N SER A 131 -12.54 1.39 -7.18
CA SER A 131 -12.27 0.01 -6.87
C SER A 131 -11.92 -0.15 -5.42
N LEU A 132 -11.19 0.79 -4.92
CA LEU A 132 -10.80 0.72 -3.55
C LEU A 132 -12.00 0.82 -2.65
N HIS A 133 -12.90 1.72 -2.96
CA HIS A 133 -14.09 1.83 -2.18
C HIS A 133 -14.89 0.58 -2.22
N HIS A 134 -14.93 -0.03 -3.37
CA HIS A 134 -15.69 -1.23 -3.51
C HIS A 134 -15.14 -2.34 -2.66
N ARG A 135 -13.87 -2.35 -2.39
CA ARG A 135 -13.30 -3.39 -1.60
C ARG A 135 -13.55 -3.22 -0.15
N VAL A 136 -14.00 -2.06 0.23
CA VAL A 136 -14.23 -1.83 1.59
C VAL A 136 -15.13 -2.81 2.23
N PRO A 137 -16.17 -3.20 1.60
CA PRO A 137 -17.04 -4.10 2.28
C PRO A 137 -16.38 -5.28 2.81
N HIS A 138 -15.33 -5.76 2.20
CA HIS A 138 -14.87 -6.88 2.77
C HIS A 138 -14.01 -6.70 3.84
N GLU A 139 -13.58 -5.55 4.07
CA GLU A 139 -12.92 -5.50 5.19
C GLU A 139 -13.74 -5.72 6.30
N LYS A 140 -15.02 -5.55 6.18
CA LYS A 140 -15.73 -5.85 7.29
C LYS A 140 -15.92 -7.24 7.44
N GLN A 141 -15.82 -7.97 6.43
CA GLN A 141 -15.91 -9.25 6.76
C GLN A 141 -14.68 -9.80 7.12
N HIS A 142 -13.80 -9.35 7.05
CA HIS A 142 -12.80 -9.86 7.58
C HIS A 142 -12.67 -9.66 8.70
N ARG A 143 -13.26 -9.05 8.92
CA ARG A 143 -13.29 -9.03 9.86
C ARG A 143 -13.41 -9.93 10.41
N GLY A 144 -13.42 -10.21 10.46
CA GLY A 144 -13.57 -10.98 10.96
C GLY A 144 -12.96 -12.01 10.76
N ARG A 145 -12.58 -12.33 10.43
CA ARG A 145 -12.12 -13.20 10.30
C ARG A 145 -11.09 -13.26 10.17
N SER A 146 -10.64 -13.23 10.31
CA SER A 146 -9.87 -13.15 10.29
C SER A 146 -9.10 -13.50 9.88
N TRP A 147 -8.79 -13.64 9.36
CA TRP A 147 -8.11 -13.95 9.15
C TRP A 147 -7.43 -13.80 9.28
#